data_82edf2650bb5d772f0a220fc9fa0bb89
#
_entry.id   82edf2650bb5d772f0a220fc9fa0bb89
#
_cell.length_a   1.000
_cell.length_b   1.000
_cell.length_c   1.000
_cell.angle_alpha   90.00
_cell.angle_beta   90.00
_cell.angle_gamma   90.00
#
_symmetry.space_group_name_H-M   'P 1'
#
loop_
_entity.id
_entity.type
_entity.pdbx_description
1 polymer ?
#
loop_
_entity_poly.entity_id
_entity_poly.type
_entity_poly.pdbx_seq_one_letter_code
_entity_poly.pdbx_strand_id
1 'polypeptide(L)'
;SAYERAPLSVIGDGQNSILGLLKKKQQFFISSGRDTRINFKDRRIKLKLKHAGYNFSSILNKGEKIHLLDNANLSTGGDSIDVTQTIHPEFKKIAINLTRDMGLRISGVDIMVTKGDITQNPKKNKNCKYYIIEINAAPGLDHYVTTGKAQKKIVEAMYLKVLKALGKRD
;
A
#
# COMPACT_ATOMS: atom_id res chain seq x y z
N SER A 1 11.41 3.58 -5.93
CA SER A 1 10.07 2.99 -6.03
C SER A 1 9.13 3.62 -5.02
N ALA A 2 7.86 3.73 -5.33
CA ALA A 2 6.82 4.20 -4.45
C ALA A 2 5.56 3.36 -4.63
N TYR A 3 4.85 3.10 -3.56
CA TYR A 3 3.54 2.47 -3.61
C TYR A 3 2.57 3.15 -2.65
N GLU A 4 1.31 3.19 -3.04
CA GLU A 4 0.23 3.65 -2.20
C GLU A 4 -0.35 2.45 -1.45
N ARG A 5 -0.62 2.64 -0.16
CA ARG A 5 -1.36 1.66 0.65
C ARG A 5 -2.84 2.02 0.60
N ALA A 6 -3.65 1.11 0.08
CA ALA A 6 -5.10 1.26 0.09
C ALA A 6 -5.74 0.38 1.17
N PRO A 7 -6.82 0.85 1.82
CA PRO A 7 -7.55 0.06 2.80
C PRO A 7 -8.10 -1.24 2.22
N LEU A 8 -8.33 -2.24 3.09
CA LEU A 8 -9.03 -3.46 2.70
C LEU A 8 -10.36 -3.10 2.02
N SER A 9 -10.52 -3.55 0.79
CA SER A 9 -11.72 -3.33 -0.01
C SER A 9 -12.07 -4.57 -0.82
N VAL A 10 -13.33 -4.65 -1.25
CA VAL A 10 -13.81 -5.59 -2.26
C VAL A 10 -14.54 -4.84 -3.37
N ILE A 11 -14.56 -5.45 -4.56
CA ILE A 11 -15.29 -4.95 -5.73
C ILE A 11 -16.36 -5.97 -6.07
N GLY A 12 -17.59 -5.54 -6.18
CA GLY A 12 -18.73 -6.36 -6.54
C GLY A 12 -18.57 -6.97 -7.92
N ASP A 13 -18.96 -8.22 -8.06
CA ASP A 13 -19.05 -8.93 -9.33
C ASP A 13 -20.51 -9.20 -9.76
N GLY A 14 -21.48 -8.71 -8.95
CA GLY A 14 -22.92 -8.90 -9.16
C GLY A 14 -23.43 -10.30 -8.81
N GLN A 15 -22.59 -11.18 -8.27
CA GLN A 15 -22.94 -12.59 -8.02
C GLN A 15 -22.55 -13.06 -6.62
N ASN A 16 -21.34 -12.71 -6.18
CA ASN A 16 -20.82 -13.18 -4.91
C ASN A 16 -21.16 -12.21 -3.77
N SER A 17 -21.45 -12.79 -2.61
CA SER A 17 -21.59 -12.01 -1.39
C SER A 17 -20.25 -11.34 -1.00
N ILE A 18 -20.31 -10.31 -0.18
CA ILE A 18 -19.13 -9.61 0.35
C ILE A 18 -18.19 -10.62 1.04
N LEU A 19 -18.74 -11.58 1.80
CA LEU A 19 -17.92 -12.64 2.40
C LEU A 19 -17.26 -13.52 1.34
N GLY A 20 -17.99 -13.86 0.28
CA GLY A 20 -17.45 -14.64 -0.85
C GLY A 20 -16.30 -13.90 -1.54
N LEU A 21 -16.46 -12.61 -1.79
CA LEU A 21 -15.40 -11.74 -2.37
C LEU A 21 -14.18 -11.65 -1.45
N LEU A 22 -14.39 -11.53 -0.13
CA LEU A 22 -13.28 -11.54 0.84
C LEU A 22 -12.53 -12.86 0.85
N LYS A 23 -13.24 -13.99 0.79
CA LYS A 23 -12.62 -15.33 0.69
C LYS A 23 -11.81 -15.48 -0.60
N LYS A 24 -12.33 -15.01 -1.74
CA LYS A 24 -11.59 -14.97 -3.01
C LYS A 24 -10.32 -14.12 -2.89
N LYS A 25 -10.40 -12.94 -2.24
CA LYS A 25 -9.23 -12.08 -2.00
C LYS A 25 -8.19 -12.76 -1.11
N GLN A 26 -8.62 -13.43 -0.05
CA GLN A 26 -7.72 -14.21 0.81
C GLN A 26 -7.03 -15.33 0.03
N GLN A 27 -7.77 -16.03 -0.82
CA GLN A 27 -7.20 -17.09 -1.66
C GLN A 27 -6.17 -16.53 -2.65
N PHE A 28 -6.44 -15.37 -3.23
CA PHE A 28 -5.46 -14.65 -4.06
C PHE A 28 -4.18 -14.29 -3.28
N PHE A 29 -4.29 -13.83 -2.03
CA PHE A 29 -3.10 -13.57 -1.20
C PHE A 29 -2.28 -14.84 -0.99
N ILE A 30 -2.92 -15.96 -0.68
CA ILE A 30 -2.24 -17.25 -0.50
C ILE A 30 -1.53 -17.68 -1.79
N SER A 31 -2.22 -17.65 -2.93
CA SER A 31 -1.66 -18.07 -4.21
C SER A 31 -0.53 -17.16 -4.72
N SER A 32 -0.53 -15.89 -4.32
CA SER A 32 0.55 -14.93 -4.63
C SER A 32 1.73 -14.98 -3.66
N GLY A 33 1.70 -15.87 -2.65
CA GLY A 33 2.75 -15.98 -1.64
C GLY A 33 2.72 -14.88 -0.58
N ARG A 34 1.59 -14.18 -0.45
CA ARG A 34 1.42 -13.12 0.55
C ARG A 34 0.94 -13.74 1.87
N ASP A 35 1.68 -13.48 2.96
CA ASP A 35 1.38 -14.05 4.29
C ASP A 35 0.19 -13.41 5.00
N THR A 36 -0.36 -12.33 4.47
CA THR A 36 -1.50 -11.62 5.06
C THR A 36 -2.69 -12.57 5.24
N ARG A 37 -3.27 -12.56 6.44
CA ARG A 37 -4.51 -13.28 6.75
C ARG A 37 -5.59 -12.29 7.12
N ILE A 38 -6.66 -12.24 6.30
CA ILE A 38 -7.82 -11.38 6.55
C ILE A 38 -8.60 -11.96 7.73
N ASN A 39 -8.81 -11.16 8.76
CA ASN A 39 -9.65 -11.57 9.88
C ASN A 39 -11.13 -11.32 9.54
N PHE A 40 -11.83 -12.35 9.08
CA PHE A 40 -13.25 -12.29 8.75
C PHE A 40 -14.18 -12.01 9.96
N LYS A 41 -13.64 -12.15 11.20
CA LYS A 41 -14.37 -11.87 12.44
C LYS A 41 -14.06 -10.47 12.99
N ASP A 42 -13.30 -9.64 12.27
CA ASP A 42 -12.98 -8.28 12.70
C ASP A 42 -14.27 -7.45 12.84
N ARG A 43 -14.52 -7.00 14.06
CA ARG A 43 -15.72 -6.22 14.40
C ARG A 43 -15.78 -4.90 13.61
N ARG A 44 -14.65 -4.32 13.24
CA ARG A 44 -14.58 -3.08 12.46
C ARG A 44 -15.18 -3.27 11.07
N ILE A 45 -14.93 -4.40 10.42
CA ILE A 45 -15.54 -4.75 9.12
C ILE A 45 -17.04 -4.83 9.26
N LYS A 46 -17.52 -5.55 10.29
CA LYS A 46 -18.96 -5.70 10.53
C LYS A 46 -19.66 -4.37 10.76
N LEU A 47 -19.06 -3.50 11.58
CA LEU A 47 -19.60 -2.17 11.87
C LEU A 47 -19.61 -1.28 10.61
N LYS A 48 -18.53 -1.29 9.84
CA LYS A 48 -18.43 -0.49 8.61
C LYS A 48 -19.46 -0.93 7.57
N LEU A 49 -19.64 -2.23 7.39
CA LEU A 49 -20.70 -2.76 6.53
C LEU A 49 -22.09 -2.30 7.00
N LYS A 50 -22.37 -2.41 8.31
CA LYS A 50 -23.66 -1.97 8.89
C LYS A 50 -23.92 -0.49 8.63
N HIS A 51 -22.93 0.39 8.82
CA HIS A 51 -23.06 1.83 8.56
C HIS A 51 -23.31 2.14 7.08
N ALA A 52 -22.80 1.30 6.17
CA ALA A 52 -23.04 1.42 4.74
C ALA A 52 -24.33 0.74 4.25
N GLY A 53 -25.15 0.19 5.16
CA GLY A 53 -26.39 -0.52 4.82
C GLY A 53 -26.18 -1.94 4.32
N TYR A 54 -25.00 -2.53 4.51
CA TYR A 54 -24.61 -3.86 4.05
C TYR A 54 -24.37 -4.83 5.22
N ASN A 55 -24.26 -6.10 4.85
CA ASN A 55 -23.78 -7.18 5.71
C ASN A 55 -22.92 -8.16 4.89
N PHE A 56 -22.35 -9.18 5.52
CA PHE A 56 -21.49 -10.15 4.83
C PHE A 56 -22.20 -10.97 3.73
N SER A 57 -23.52 -11.11 3.80
CA SER A 57 -24.33 -11.83 2.80
C SER A 57 -24.78 -10.92 1.66
N SER A 58 -24.62 -9.60 1.77
CA SER A 58 -25.00 -8.66 0.72
C SER A 58 -24.17 -8.88 -0.55
N ILE A 59 -24.83 -8.73 -1.70
CA ILE A 59 -24.22 -8.81 -3.03
C ILE A 59 -24.10 -7.38 -3.55
N LEU A 60 -22.88 -6.94 -3.86
CA LEU A 60 -22.62 -5.63 -4.45
C LEU A 60 -22.88 -5.66 -5.95
N ASN A 61 -23.31 -4.53 -6.51
CA ASN A 61 -23.42 -4.38 -7.95
C ASN A 61 -22.03 -4.60 -8.63
N LYS A 62 -22.04 -5.04 -9.87
CA LYS A 62 -20.80 -5.24 -10.63
C LYS A 62 -20.04 -3.91 -10.74
N GLY A 63 -18.77 -3.92 -10.30
CA GLY A 63 -17.90 -2.74 -10.29
C GLY A 63 -18.04 -1.84 -9.05
N GLU A 64 -19.05 -2.07 -8.21
CA GLU A 64 -19.23 -1.32 -6.96
C GLU A 64 -18.11 -1.68 -5.98
N LYS A 65 -17.39 -0.65 -5.48
CA LYS A 65 -16.29 -0.81 -4.54
C LYS A 65 -16.70 -0.37 -3.15
N ILE A 66 -16.47 -1.22 -2.17
CA ILE A 66 -16.65 -0.89 -0.76
C ILE A 66 -15.35 -1.08 0.01
N HIS A 67 -14.98 -0.08 0.82
CA HIS A 67 -13.89 -0.17 1.79
C HIS A 67 -14.39 -0.81 3.08
N LEU A 68 -13.70 -1.83 3.55
CA LEU A 68 -14.08 -2.64 4.71
C LEU A 68 -13.33 -2.24 5.98
N LEU A 69 -12.20 -1.56 5.83
CA LEU A 69 -11.43 -0.95 6.92
C LEU A 69 -11.06 0.48 6.52
N ASP A 70 -10.76 1.33 7.51
CA ASP A 70 -10.28 2.70 7.27
C ASP A 70 -8.77 2.78 7.24
N ASN A 71 -8.09 1.87 7.93
CA ASN A 71 -6.64 1.80 7.91
C ASN A 71 -6.12 1.10 6.66
N ALA A 72 -5.11 1.68 6.03
CA ALA A 72 -4.46 1.16 4.83
C ALA A 72 -3.32 0.17 5.14
N ASN A 73 -3.47 -0.64 6.20
CA ASN A 73 -2.45 -1.58 6.65
C ASN A 73 -2.43 -2.83 5.77
N LEU A 74 -1.27 -3.14 5.18
CA LEU A 74 -1.10 -4.32 4.33
C LEU A 74 -1.30 -5.62 5.13
N SER A 75 -0.91 -5.66 6.41
CA SER A 75 -1.09 -6.81 7.30
C SER A 75 -2.57 -7.13 7.60
N THR A 76 -3.47 -6.16 7.48
CA THR A 76 -4.91 -6.35 7.68
C THR A 76 -5.69 -6.60 6.38
N GLY A 77 -5.00 -6.74 5.26
CA GLY A 77 -5.61 -7.04 3.96
C GLY A 77 -5.72 -5.85 3.01
N GLY A 78 -5.11 -4.71 3.36
CA GLY A 78 -5.00 -3.57 2.45
C GLY A 78 -4.21 -3.94 1.18
N ASP A 79 -4.36 -3.14 0.15
CA ASP A 79 -3.68 -3.33 -1.14
C ASP A 79 -2.44 -2.43 -1.25
N SER A 80 -1.47 -2.88 -2.04
CA SER A 80 -0.29 -2.10 -2.44
C SER A 80 -0.42 -1.76 -3.92
N ILE A 81 -0.49 -0.48 -4.24
CA ILE A 81 -0.64 0.02 -5.61
C ILE A 81 0.65 0.71 -6.00
N ASP A 82 1.32 0.24 -7.05
CA ASP A 82 2.55 0.89 -7.54
C ASP A 82 2.22 2.27 -8.14
N VAL A 83 2.77 3.31 -7.53
CA VAL A 83 2.63 4.70 -7.96
C VAL A 83 3.97 5.31 -8.36
N THR A 84 4.98 4.48 -8.59
CA THR A 84 6.35 4.95 -8.90
C THR A 84 6.39 5.91 -10.07
N GLN A 85 5.56 5.71 -11.09
CA GLN A 85 5.53 6.55 -12.28
C GLN A 85 4.62 7.78 -12.14
N THR A 86 3.59 7.70 -11.30
CA THR A 86 2.56 8.73 -11.17
C THR A 86 2.82 9.71 -10.04
N ILE A 87 3.51 9.30 -8.98
CA ILE A 87 3.83 10.18 -7.85
C ILE A 87 4.70 11.37 -8.28
N HIS A 88 4.33 12.57 -7.83
CA HIS A 88 5.05 13.78 -8.19
C HIS A 88 6.53 13.73 -7.75
N PRO A 89 7.48 14.16 -8.60
CA PRO A 89 8.92 14.07 -8.33
C PRO A 89 9.36 14.74 -7.02
N GLU A 90 8.66 15.77 -6.55
CA GLU A 90 8.99 16.42 -5.27
C GLU A 90 8.80 15.50 -4.06
N PHE A 91 7.81 14.60 -4.06
CA PHE A 91 7.70 13.58 -3.00
C PHE A 91 8.91 12.63 -3.00
N LYS A 92 9.40 12.26 -4.19
CA LYS A 92 10.63 11.46 -4.31
C LYS A 92 11.84 12.20 -3.74
N LYS A 93 11.99 13.50 -4.05
CA LYS A 93 13.07 14.34 -3.51
C LYS A 93 12.97 14.48 -1.99
N ILE A 94 11.77 14.66 -1.45
CA ILE A 94 11.54 14.71 0.01
C ILE A 94 12.06 13.43 0.66
N ALA A 95 11.64 12.26 0.17
CA ALA A 95 12.08 10.98 0.72
C ALA A 95 13.60 10.78 0.60
N ILE A 96 14.21 11.14 -0.54
CA ILE A 96 15.67 11.03 -0.75
C ILE A 96 16.43 11.95 0.22
N ASN A 97 15.99 13.19 0.39
CA ASN A 97 16.64 14.13 1.29
C ASN A 97 16.54 13.65 2.75
N LEU A 98 15.35 13.22 3.20
CA LEU A 98 15.16 12.67 4.54
C LEU A 98 16.07 11.46 4.79
N THR A 99 16.17 10.54 3.81
CA THR A 99 17.08 9.39 3.90
C THR A 99 18.53 9.83 4.08
N ARG A 100 18.97 10.84 3.32
CA ARG A 100 20.32 11.40 3.40
C ARG A 100 20.57 12.12 4.72
N ASP A 101 19.64 12.96 5.15
CA ASP A 101 19.75 13.75 6.38
C ASP A 101 19.80 12.87 7.62
N MET A 102 19.17 11.68 7.55
CA MET A 102 19.27 10.63 8.57
C MET A 102 20.57 9.79 8.49
N GLY A 103 21.47 10.07 7.56
CA GLY A 103 22.70 9.30 7.35
C GLY A 103 22.47 7.88 6.82
N LEU A 104 21.28 7.60 6.25
CA LEU A 104 20.91 6.27 5.76
C LEU A 104 21.24 6.09 4.27
N ARG A 105 21.67 4.89 3.89
CA ARG A 105 21.90 4.50 2.49
C ARG A 105 20.63 4.01 1.79
N ILE A 106 19.69 3.48 2.57
CA ILE A 106 18.36 3.04 2.15
C ILE A 106 17.38 3.29 3.28
N SER A 107 16.17 3.72 2.97
CA SER A 107 15.06 3.78 3.92
C SER A 107 13.71 3.61 3.23
N GLY A 108 12.71 3.21 3.99
CA GLY A 108 11.30 3.39 3.67
C GLY A 108 10.81 4.67 4.33
N VAL A 109 10.16 5.55 3.57
CA VAL A 109 9.57 6.78 4.10
C VAL A 109 8.06 6.71 3.92
N ASP A 110 7.35 6.63 5.01
CA ASP A 110 5.87 6.61 5.01
C ASP A 110 5.36 8.05 5.02
N ILE A 111 4.68 8.42 3.93
CA ILE A 111 4.10 9.78 3.73
C ILE A 111 2.59 9.65 3.68
N MET A 112 1.90 10.39 4.53
CA MET A 112 0.44 10.52 4.51
C MET A 112 0.05 11.84 3.84
N VAL A 113 -0.69 11.77 2.75
CA VAL A 113 -1.29 12.93 2.10
C VAL A 113 -2.73 13.06 2.62
N THR A 114 -3.01 14.13 3.36
CA THR A 114 -4.32 14.36 3.99
C THR A 114 -5.22 15.29 3.19
N LYS A 115 -4.64 16.05 2.28
CA LYS A 115 -5.37 16.93 1.36
C LYS A 115 -4.59 17.03 0.04
N GLY A 116 -5.31 17.07 -1.07
CA GLY A 116 -4.70 17.06 -2.40
C GLY A 116 -4.44 15.64 -2.90
N ASP A 117 -3.49 15.51 -3.83
CA ASP A 117 -3.18 14.28 -4.54
C ASP A 117 -1.66 14.09 -4.62
N ILE A 118 -1.22 12.82 -4.62
CA ILE A 118 0.20 12.44 -4.74
C ILE A 118 0.83 12.83 -6.08
N THR A 119 0.02 13.11 -7.09
CA THR A 119 0.48 13.58 -8.41
C THR A 119 0.76 15.08 -8.44
N GLN A 120 0.33 15.82 -7.42
CA GLN A 120 0.49 17.26 -7.31
C GLN A 120 1.80 17.64 -6.62
N ASN A 121 2.33 18.81 -6.97
CA ASN A 121 3.54 19.33 -6.31
C ASN A 121 3.22 19.75 -4.86
N PRO A 122 3.75 19.05 -3.83
CA PRO A 122 3.42 19.33 -2.44
C PRO A 122 3.97 20.67 -1.93
N LYS A 123 4.98 21.25 -2.61
CA LYS A 123 5.57 22.55 -2.23
C LYS A 123 4.87 23.74 -2.87
N LYS A 124 4.34 23.54 -4.08
CA LYS A 124 3.70 24.63 -4.85
C LYS A 124 2.19 24.67 -4.65
N ASN A 125 1.55 23.55 -4.40
CA ASN A 125 0.12 23.48 -4.19
C ASN A 125 -0.22 23.64 -2.70
N LYS A 126 -0.69 24.84 -2.31
CA LYS A 126 -1.14 25.13 -0.93
C LYS A 126 -2.28 24.20 -0.44
N ASN A 127 -2.96 23.52 -1.36
CA ASN A 127 -3.99 22.54 -1.03
C ASN A 127 -3.43 21.13 -0.84
N CYS A 128 -2.16 20.88 -1.14
CA CYS A 128 -1.53 19.58 -0.86
C CYS A 128 -0.91 19.61 0.54
N LYS A 129 -1.54 18.88 1.48
CA LYS A 129 -1.05 18.72 2.85
C LYS A 129 -0.57 17.28 3.05
N TYR A 130 0.64 17.13 3.55
CA TYR A 130 1.22 15.82 3.83
C TYR A 130 1.98 15.83 5.16
N TYR A 131 2.18 14.65 5.71
CA TYR A 131 2.94 14.39 6.92
C TYR A 131 3.90 13.24 6.67
N ILE A 132 5.10 13.35 7.22
CA ILE A 132 6.02 12.22 7.34
C ILE A 132 5.62 11.47 8.60
N ILE A 133 5.23 10.21 8.44
CA ILE A 133 4.75 9.37 9.54
C ILE A 133 5.88 8.56 10.14
N GLU A 134 6.71 7.95 9.28
CA GLU A 134 7.75 7.05 9.70
C GLU A 134 8.91 7.04 8.70
N ILE A 135 10.13 6.87 9.21
CA ILE A 135 11.33 6.58 8.43
C ILE A 135 11.88 5.25 8.93
N ASN A 136 11.84 4.23 8.10
CA ASN A 136 12.29 2.88 8.43
C ASN A 136 13.65 2.62 7.79
N ALA A 137 14.69 2.41 8.61
CA ALA A 137 16.07 2.18 8.16
C ALA A 137 16.26 0.79 7.49
N ALA A 138 15.37 -0.16 7.76
CA ALA A 138 15.37 -1.49 7.16
C ALA A 138 13.99 -1.83 6.56
N PRO A 139 13.61 -1.18 5.45
CA PRO A 139 12.27 -1.37 4.88
C PRO A 139 12.10 -2.78 4.34
N GLY A 140 11.04 -3.48 4.78
CA GLY A 140 10.57 -4.71 4.15
C GLY A 140 9.96 -4.41 2.78
N LEU A 141 10.41 -5.10 1.74
CA LEU A 141 9.94 -4.90 0.37
C LEU A 141 9.08 -6.07 -0.13
N ASP A 142 8.77 -7.03 0.74
CA ASP A 142 8.08 -8.28 0.39
C ASP A 142 6.73 -8.02 -0.26
N HIS A 143 5.93 -7.12 0.31
CA HIS A 143 4.64 -6.76 -0.26
C HIS A 143 4.75 -6.08 -1.63
N TYR A 144 5.78 -5.26 -1.85
CA TYR A 144 6.00 -4.62 -3.14
C TYR A 144 6.44 -5.64 -4.20
N VAL A 145 7.30 -6.59 -3.83
CA VAL A 145 7.72 -7.70 -4.71
C VAL A 145 6.53 -8.51 -5.22
N THR A 146 5.52 -8.77 -4.38
CA THR A 146 4.34 -9.56 -4.76
C THR A 146 3.38 -8.83 -5.70
N THR A 147 3.57 -7.52 -5.94
CA THR A 147 2.69 -6.75 -6.85
C THR A 147 2.96 -7.04 -8.34
N GLY A 148 4.11 -7.62 -8.69
CA GLY A 148 4.38 -8.04 -10.07
C GLY A 148 5.85 -8.34 -10.39
N LYS A 149 6.08 -8.95 -11.55
CA LYS A 149 7.42 -9.31 -12.02
C LYS A 149 8.34 -8.09 -12.21
N ALA A 150 7.77 -6.94 -12.63
CA ALA A 150 8.53 -5.69 -12.78
C ALA A 150 9.01 -5.18 -11.43
N GLN A 151 8.17 -5.22 -10.40
CA GLN A 151 8.48 -4.79 -9.04
C GLN A 151 9.54 -5.69 -8.41
N LYS A 152 9.47 -7.00 -8.65
CA LYS A 152 10.52 -7.94 -8.24
C LYS A 152 11.88 -7.56 -8.80
N LYS A 153 11.98 -7.29 -10.11
CA LYS A 153 13.22 -6.85 -10.75
C LYS A 153 13.76 -5.53 -10.17
N ILE A 154 12.87 -4.59 -9.86
CA ILE A 154 13.24 -3.31 -9.22
C ILE A 154 13.89 -3.58 -7.86
N VAL A 155 13.28 -4.44 -7.04
CA VAL A 155 13.79 -4.76 -5.70
C VAL A 155 15.13 -5.50 -5.78
N GLU A 156 15.25 -6.48 -6.66
CA GLU A 156 16.51 -7.20 -6.89
C GLU A 156 17.66 -6.24 -7.28
N ALA A 157 17.38 -5.30 -8.22
CA ALA A 157 18.34 -4.28 -8.61
C ALA A 157 18.70 -3.32 -7.47
N MET A 158 17.73 -2.98 -6.60
CA MET A 158 17.98 -2.15 -5.42
C MET A 158 18.89 -2.87 -4.41
N TYR A 159 18.59 -4.11 -4.06
CA TYR A 159 19.42 -4.89 -3.13
C TYR A 159 20.84 -5.10 -3.68
N LEU A 160 20.98 -5.37 -4.98
CA LEU A 160 22.29 -5.50 -5.61
C LEU A 160 23.11 -4.21 -5.48
N LYS A 161 22.48 -3.03 -5.62
CA LYS A 161 23.15 -1.73 -5.41
C LYS A 161 23.60 -1.54 -3.97
N VAL A 162 22.72 -1.90 -3.01
CA VAL A 162 23.05 -1.82 -1.57
C VAL A 162 24.22 -2.74 -1.24
N LEU A 163 24.18 -3.99 -1.68
CA LEU A 163 25.25 -4.97 -1.44
C LEU A 163 26.58 -4.50 -2.04
N LYS A 164 26.58 -3.97 -3.27
CA LYS A 164 27.78 -3.39 -3.90
C LYS A 164 28.32 -2.18 -3.13
N ALA A 165 27.45 -1.35 -2.56
CA ALA A 165 27.86 -0.21 -1.76
C ALA A 165 28.43 -0.61 -0.39
N LEU A 166 27.93 -1.69 0.20
CA LEU A 166 28.44 -2.25 1.46
C LEU A 166 29.76 -3.00 1.28
N GLY A 167 29.96 -3.64 0.11
CA GLY A 167 31.19 -4.37 -0.22
C GLY A 167 32.38 -3.47 -0.61
N LYS A 168 32.16 -2.20 -0.89
CA LYS A 168 33.24 -1.21 -1.04
C LYS A 168 33.61 -0.73 0.37
N ARG A 169 34.58 -1.41 0.99
CA ARG A 169 35.30 -0.87 2.15
C ARG A 169 36.19 0.26 1.61
N ASP A 170 36.03 1.47 2.17
CA ASP A 170 36.95 2.59 1.97
C ASP A 170 38.31 2.23 2.56
#